data_3972053bbb9ac393d5ce35d8a4f2f9b8
#
_entry.id   3972053bbb9ac393d5ce35d8a4f2f9b8
#
_cell.length_a   1.000
_cell.length_b   1.000
_cell.length_c   1.000
_cell.angle_alpha   90.00
_cell.angle_beta   90.00
_cell.angle_gamma   90.00
#
_symmetry.space_group_name_H-M   'P 1'
#
loop_
_entity.id
_entity.type
_entity.pdbx_description
1 polymer ?
#
loop_
_entity_poly.entity_id
_entity_poly.type
_entity_poly.pdbx_seq_one_letter_code
_entity_poly.pdbx_strand_id
1 'polypeptide(L)'
;MLVLTLLSVTSFAQDKKVAVVTFYINKTIDVQDFGNEAQTTMLALRDNPKFDLTSLLKEFHTQFFESYSKEFPFQLLPESEVTNNENYKAYAPVGIATGGILAADKYITSIDGYKIFLVLIGHENEKNMLKVFPQADGVMHVSISFKLVKIGYGGMGVVKMRAISNIMLLNKKGEKVFNIDEDASSKSVTPLVGGIPVITVDKILPMCESALNNLMVYLQKDMAKMVKKSNAKL
;
A
#
# COMPACT_ATOMS: atom_id res chain seq x y z
N MET A 1 47.25 26.56 17.63
CA MET A 1 47.02 25.30 16.91
C MET A 1 45.77 24.68 17.47
N LEU A 2 44.63 24.88 16.80
CA LEU A 2 43.30 24.45 17.27
C LEU A 2 42.98 23.12 16.60
N VAL A 3 42.96 22.03 17.36
CA VAL A 3 42.59 20.70 16.84
C VAL A 3 41.07 20.62 16.87
N LEU A 4 40.42 20.72 15.72
CA LEU A 4 39.00 20.41 15.55
C LEU A 4 38.84 18.88 15.55
N THR A 5 38.40 18.31 16.66
CA THR A 5 37.90 16.94 16.72
C THR A 5 36.52 16.90 16.06
N LEU A 6 36.44 16.40 14.79
CA LEU A 6 35.19 15.98 14.16
C LEU A 6 34.66 14.76 14.93
N LEU A 7 33.66 14.98 15.76
CA LEU A 7 32.83 13.92 16.32
C LEU A 7 31.95 13.41 15.15
N SER A 8 32.36 12.29 14.55
CA SER A 8 31.52 11.50 13.70
C SER A 8 30.39 10.91 14.54
N VAL A 9 29.22 11.50 14.47
CA VAL A 9 27.98 10.92 14.99
C VAL A 9 27.66 9.74 14.07
N THR A 10 28.22 8.56 14.36
CA THR A 10 27.81 7.32 13.73
C THR A 10 26.37 7.03 14.13
N SER A 11 25.49 7.13 13.17
CA SER A 11 24.07 6.83 13.30
C SER A 11 23.88 5.35 13.69
N PHE A 12 23.55 5.08 14.95
CA PHE A 12 23.18 3.74 15.45
C PHE A 12 21.85 3.20 14.90
N ALA A 13 21.23 3.90 13.94
CA ALA A 13 19.94 3.53 13.38
C ALA A 13 20.03 2.47 12.25
N GLN A 14 21.23 2.19 11.73
CA GLN A 14 21.43 1.34 10.55
C GLN A 14 21.47 -0.19 10.84
N ASP A 15 21.46 -0.59 12.11
CA ASP A 15 21.52 -2.02 12.49
C ASP A 15 20.14 -2.70 12.58
N LYS A 16 19.06 -1.92 12.59
CA LYS A 16 17.69 -2.44 12.64
C LYS A 16 17.25 -3.00 11.30
N LYS A 17 16.62 -4.17 11.32
CA LYS A 17 16.13 -4.86 10.11
C LYS A 17 14.62 -5.00 10.12
N VAL A 18 13.98 -4.75 8.98
CA VAL A 18 12.54 -4.86 8.82
C VAL A 18 12.21 -5.77 7.63
N ALA A 19 11.31 -6.71 7.83
CA ALA A 19 10.80 -7.57 6.77
C ALA A 19 9.53 -6.94 6.17
N VAL A 20 9.51 -6.64 4.87
CA VAL A 20 8.26 -6.34 4.15
C VAL A 20 7.54 -7.66 3.92
N VAL A 21 6.39 -7.86 4.55
CA VAL A 21 5.72 -9.18 4.59
C VAL A 21 4.48 -9.26 3.71
N THR A 22 4.04 -8.15 3.16
CA THR A 22 2.94 -8.10 2.17
C THR A 22 3.08 -6.84 1.32
N PHE A 23 2.83 -6.97 0.02
CA PHE A 23 2.90 -5.87 -0.93
C PHE A 23 1.84 -6.09 -2.03
N TYR A 24 0.77 -5.28 -2.03
CA TYR A 24 -0.34 -5.46 -2.95
C TYR A 24 -1.10 -4.19 -3.29
N ILE A 25 -1.90 -4.27 -4.35
CA ILE A 25 -2.87 -3.28 -4.77
C ILE A 25 -4.28 -3.89 -4.79
N ASN A 26 -5.26 -3.19 -4.23
CA ASN A 26 -6.66 -3.63 -4.25
C ASN A 26 -7.34 -3.16 -5.54
N LYS A 27 -7.87 -4.10 -6.32
CA LYS A 27 -8.64 -3.82 -7.54
C LYS A 27 -10.07 -3.37 -7.27
N THR A 28 -10.59 -3.60 -6.05
CA THR A 28 -11.91 -3.13 -5.67
C THR A 28 -11.83 -1.66 -5.29
N ILE A 29 -12.38 -0.81 -6.14
CA ILE A 29 -12.43 0.63 -5.90
C ILE A 29 -13.64 0.93 -5.01
N ASP A 30 -13.42 1.69 -3.94
CA ASP A 30 -14.50 2.15 -3.07
C ASP A 30 -15.38 3.18 -3.79
N VAL A 31 -16.66 2.85 -3.89
CA VAL A 31 -17.70 3.67 -4.53
C VAL A 31 -18.95 3.80 -3.65
N GLN A 32 -18.82 3.59 -2.34
CA GLN A 32 -19.96 3.58 -1.41
C GLN A 32 -20.78 4.87 -1.46
N ASP A 33 -20.14 6.01 -1.73
CA ASP A 33 -20.80 7.32 -1.81
C ASP A 33 -21.70 7.49 -3.06
N PHE A 34 -21.72 6.50 -3.98
CA PHE A 34 -22.47 6.56 -5.24
C PHE A 34 -23.62 5.54 -5.34
N GLY A 35 -23.89 4.80 -4.27
CA GLY A 35 -25.01 3.85 -4.19
C GLY A 35 -24.77 2.50 -4.86
N ASN A 36 -25.79 1.64 -4.82
CA ASN A 36 -25.68 0.22 -5.19
C ASN A 36 -25.39 -0.01 -6.68
N GLU A 37 -25.89 0.84 -7.56
CA GLU A 37 -25.67 0.71 -9.01
C GLU A 37 -24.19 0.92 -9.35
N ALA A 38 -23.55 1.92 -8.76
CA ALA A 38 -22.12 2.15 -8.91
C ALA A 38 -21.31 0.97 -8.34
N GLN A 39 -21.73 0.40 -7.22
CA GLN A 39 -21.09 -0.78 -6.63
C GLN A 39 -21.17 -1.98 -7.57
N THR A 40 -22.34 -2.28 -8.14
CA THR A 40 -22.53 -3.38 -9.11
C THR A 40 -21.64 -3.19 -10.34
N THR A 41 -21.62 -1.97 -10.89
CA THR A 41 -20.80 -1.65 -12.06
C THR A 41 -19.31 -1.77 -11.74
N MET A 42 -18.89 -1.39 -10.53
CA MET A 42 -17.50 -1.50 -10.08
C MET A 42 -17.07 -2.96 -9.90
N LEU A 43 -17.95 -3.85 -9.43
CA LEU A 43 -17.67 -5.28 -9.35
C LEU A 43 -17.48 -5.88 -10.76
N ALA A 44 -18.30 -5.49 -11.72
CA ALA A 44 -18.14 -5.91 -13.11
C ALA A 44 -16.83 -5.38 -13.73
N LEU A 45 -16.42 -4.16 -13.41
CA LEU A 45 -15.13 -3.60 -13.82
C LEU A 45 -13.97 -4.39 -13.21
N ARG A 46 -14.01 -4.67 -11.91
CA ARG A 46 -13.00 -5.45 -11.20
C ARG A 46 -12.73 -6.80 -11.87
N ASP A 47 -13.79 -7.46 -12.30
CA ASP A 47 -13.73 -8.79 -12.90
C ASP A 47 -13.40 -8.74 -14.42
N ASN A 48 -13.28 -7.54 -14.99
CA ASN A 48 -12.88 -7.37 -16.38
C ASN A 48 -11.37 -7.62 -16.55
N PRO A 49 -10.92 -8.56 -17.41
CA PRO A 49 -9.52 -8.88 -17.61
C PRO A 49 -8.68 -7.71 -18.17
N LYS A 50 -9.32 -6.72 -18.80
CA LYS A 50 -8.64 -5.50 -19.25
C LYS A 50 -8.38 -4.49 -18.12
N PHE A 51 -9.02 -4.68 -16.96
CA PHE A 51 -8.77 -3.85 -15.79
C PHE A 51 -7.61 -4.48 -14.97
N ASP A 52 -6.41 -4.25 -15.44
CA ASP A 52 -5.18 -4.78 -14.84
C ASP A 52 -4.35 -3.66 -14.20
N LEU A 53 -4.07 -3.80 -12.92
CA LEU A 53 -3.27 -2.86 -12.11
C LEU A 53 -1.84 -3.35 -11.88
N THR A 54 -1.42 -4.43 -12.53
CA THR A 54 -0.10 -5.07 -12.31
C THR A 54 1.04 -4.12 -12.63
N SER A 55 0.95 -3.36 -13.73
CA SER A 55 1.98 -2.38 -14.09
C SER A 55 2.11 -1.26 -13.05
N LEU A 56 0.97 -0.78 -12.54
CA LEU A 56 0.94 0.27 -11.52
C LEU A 56 1.54 -0.23 -10.19
N LEU A 57 1.22 -1.47 -9.82
CA LEU A 57 1.81 -2.08 -8.63
C LEU A 57 3.32 -2.24 -8.74
N LYS A 58 3.82 -2.69 -9.91
CA LYS A 58 5.25 -2.85 -10.16
C LYS A 58 6.00 -1.52 -10.12
N GLU A 59 5.41 -0.46 -10.68
CA GLU A 59 5.99 0.87 -10.63
C GLU A 59 6.10 1.39 -9.19
N PHE A 60 5.02 1.26 -8.41
CA PHE A 60 5.02 1.64 -7.00
C PHE A 60 6.03 0.81 -6.18
N HIS A 61 6.12 -0.50 -6.44
CA HIS A 61 7.08 -1.39 -5.79
C HIS A 61 8.53 -0.98 -6.08
N THR A 62 8.86 -0.71 -7.34
CA THR A 62 10.18 -0.20 -7.73
C THR A 62 10.50 1.09 -7.00
N GLN A 63 9.58 2.05 -7.01
CA GLN A 63 9.75 3.33 -6.33
C GLN A 63 9.92 3.16 -4.81
N PHE A 64 9.19 2.22 -4.21
CA PHE A 64 9.28 1.92 -2.78
C PHE A 64 10.67 1.41 -2.41
N PHE A 65 11.18 0.40 -3.10
CA PHE A 65 12.48 -0.21 -2.77
C PHE A 65 13.68 0.62 -3.23
N GLU A 66 13.59 1.32 -4.36
CA GLU A 66 14.70 2.10 -4.89
C GLU A 66 14.79 3.52 -4.33
N SER A 67 13.70 4.05 -3.81
CA SER A 67 13.64 5.44 -3.37
C SER A 67 13.18 5.59 -1.91
N TYR A 68 11.95 5.20 -1.57
CA TYR A 68 11.39 5.46 -0.25
C TYR A 68 12.12 4.71 0.86
N SER A 69 12.58 3.49 0.60
CA SER A 69 13.32 2.70 1.58
C SER A 69 14.61 3.37 2.07
N LYS A 70 15.20 4.25 1.27
CA LYS A 70 16.42 5.01 1.64
C LYS A 70 16.18 6.07 2.72
N GLU A 71 14.93 6.47 2.88
CA GLU A 71 14.52 7.42 3.91
C GLU A 71 14.23 6.75 5.27
N PHE A 72 14.21 5.41 5.31
CA PHE A 72 13.99 4.67 6.54
C PHE A 72 15.26 4.65 7.41
N PRO A 73 15.13 4.78 8.75
CA PRO A 73 16.24 4.68 9.68
C PRO A 73 16.62 3.22 10.00
N PHE A 74 16.23 2.28 9.15
CA PHE A 74 16.47 0.85 9.26
C PHE A 74 16.69 0.27 7.86
N GLN A 75 17.23 -0.93 7.80
CA GLN A 75 17.39 -1.66 6.54
C GLN A 75 16.18 -2.57 6.32
N LEU A 76 15.72 -2.67 5.07
CA LEU A 76 14.80 -3.71 4.68
C LEU A 76 15.57 -5.02 4.48
N LEU A 77 15.01 -6.14 4.94
CA LEU A 77 15.52 -7.46 4.54
C LEU A 77 15.41 -7.60 3.02
N PRO A 78 16.38 -8.25 2.37
CA PRO A 78 16.26 -8.60 0.96
C PRO A 78 14.92 -9.31 0.69
N GLU A 79 14.23 -8.93 -0.37
CA GLU A 79 12.92 -9.52 -0.71
C GLU A 79 13.00 -11.04 -0.87
N SER A 80 14.10 -11.52 -1.46
CA SER A 80 14.36 -12.96 -1.61
C SER A 80 14.49 -13.69 -0.27
N GLU A 81 14.97 -13.03 0.78
CA GLU A 81 15.04 -13.61 2.13
C GLU A 81 13.64 -13.77 2.74
N VAL A 82 12.73 -12.86 2.40
CA VAL A 82 11.33 -12.92 2.84
C VAL A 82 10.53 -13.92 2.01
N THR A 83 10.52 -13.75 0.69
CA THR A 83 9.65 -14.51 -0.22
C THR A 83 10.10 -15.98 -0.39
N ASN A 84 11.39 -16.28 -0.18
CA ASN A 84 11.92 -17.66 -0.23
C ASN A 84 11.92 -18.37 1.11
N ASN A 85 11.55 -17.70 2.21
CA ASN A 85 11.45 -18.34 3.52
C ASN A 85 10.37 -19.43 3.55
N GLU A 86 10.72 -20.67 3.91
CA GLU A 86 9.80 -21.81 3.85
C GLU A 86 8.62 -21.67 4.83
N ASN A 87 8.84 -21.10 6.02
CA ASN A 87 7.77 -20.86 6.99
C ASN A 87 6.82 -19.75 6.50
N TYR A 88 7.35 -18.75 5.79
CA TYR A 88 6.54 -17.71 5.15
C TYR A 88 5.70 -18.30 4.02
N LYS A 89 6.29 -19.14 3.16
CA LYS A 89 5.57 -19.83 2.08
C LYS A 89 4.48 -20.75 2.61
N ALA A 90 4.75 -21.47 3.70
CA ALA A 90 3.78 -22.38 4.33
C ALA A 90 2.68 -21.67 5.12
N TYR A 91 2.88 -20.41 5.49
CA TYR A 91 1.90 -19.66 6.29
C TYR A 91 0.58 -19.45 5.53
N ALA A 92 -0.54 -19.81 6.16
CA ALA A 92 -1.89 -19.53 5.68
C ALA A 92 -2.41 -18.23 6.29
N PRO A 93 -2.61 -17.15 5.49
CA PRO A 93 -3.08 -15.87 6.02
C PRO A 93 -4.47 -15.99 6.66
N VAL A 94 -4.64 -15.38 7.84
CA VAL A 94 -5.94 -15.30 8.52
C VAL A 94 -6.82 -14.26 7.82
N GLY A 95 -8.12 -14.54 7.75
CA GLY A 95 -9.13 -13.61 7.22
C GLY A 95 -9.20 -13.55 5.68
N ILE A 96 -8.50 -14.46 4.98
CA ILE A 96 -8.56 -14.56 3.53
C ILE A 96 -9.44 -15.75 3.13
N ALA A 97 -10.48 -15.47 2.35
CA ALA A 97 -11.24 -16.51 1.69
C ALA A 97 -10.40 -17.13 0.55
N THR A 98 -10.28 -18.47 0.57
CA THR A 98 -9.49 -19.24 -0.42
C THR A 98 -10.34 -19.76 -1.59
N GLY A 99 -11.52 -19.18 -1.82
CA GLY A 99 -12.38 -19.58 -2.92
C GLY A 99 -13.65 -18.74 -3.05
N GLY A 100 -14.36 -18.91 -4.16
CA GLY A 100 -15.58 -18.20 -4.46
C GLY A 100 -15.36 -16.74 -4.88
N ILE A 101 -16.41 -15.93 -4.81
CA ILE A 101 -16.38 -14.52 -5.24
C ILE A 101 -15.60 -13.61 -4.28
N LEU A 102 -15.30 -14.09 -3.07
CA LEU A 102 -14.55 -13.38 -2.05
C LEU A 102 -13.08 -13.81 -1.97
N ALA A 103 -12.61 -14.65 -2.90
CA ALA A 103 -11.21 -15.05 -2.97
C ALA A 103 -10.32 -13.84 -3.24
N ALA A 104 -9.28 -13.68 -2.42
CA ALA A 104 -8.41 -12.49 -2.46
C ALA A 104 -7.72 -12.30 -3.82
N ASP A 105 -7.38 -13.38 -4.51
CA ASP A 105 -6.79 -13.38 -5.85
C ASP A 105 -7.68 -12.72 -6.92
N LYS A 106 -8.99 -12.63 -6.70
CA LYS A 106 -9.92 -11.97 -7.62
C LYS A 106 -9.92 -10.45 -7.53
N TYR A 107 -9.62 -9.91 -6.35
CA TYR A 107 -9.72 -8.47 -6.13
C TYR A 107 -8.43 -7.83 -5.63
N ILE A 108 -7.38 -8.60 -5.44
CA ILE A 108 -6.06 -8.11 -5.05
C ILE A 108 -5.02 -8.60 -6.05
N THR A 109 -4.16 -7.67 -6.46
CA THR A 109 -2.94 -7.98 -7.22
C THR A 109 -1.76 -7.80 -6.28
N SER A 110 -0.94 -8.83 -6.09
CA SER A 110 0.29 -8.79 -5.27
C SER A 110 1.53 -8.85 -6.16
N ILE A 111 2.66 -8.43 -5.64
CA ILE A 111 3.97 -8.73 -6.23
C ILE A 111 4.27 -10.22 -6.04
N ASP A 112 4.87 -10.84 -7.02
CA ASP A 112 5.19 -12.26 -7.02
C ASP A 112 6.01 -12.64 -5.77
N GLY A 113 5.62 -13.73 -5.14
CA GLY A 113 6.23 -14.24 -3.92
C GLY A 113 5.66 -13.64 -2.62
N TYR A 114 5.03 -12.48 -2.67
CA TYR A 114 4.37 -11.92 -1.50
C TYR A 114 3.01 -12.54 -1.23
N LYS A 115 2.75 -12.83 0.05
CA LYS A 115 1.41 -13.20 0.52
C LYS A 115 0.54 -11.97 0.69
N ILE A 116 -0.76 -12.16 0.55
CA ILE A 116 -1.75 -11.12 0.76
C ILE A 116 -2.17 -11.16 2.22
N PHE A 117 -1.88 -10.11 2.97
CA PHE A 117 -2.37 -9.89 4.32
C PHE A 117 -3.36 -8.73 4.31
N LEU A 118 -4.64 -9.03 4.51
CA LEU A 118 -5.63 -7.97 4.68
C LEU A 118 -5.41 -7.26 6.02
N VAL A 119 -5.69 -5.95 6.05
CA VAL A 119 -5.63 -5.19 7.30
C VAL A 119 -6.75 -5.68 8.22
N LEU A 120 -6.38 -6.46 9.23
CA LEU A 120 -7.30 -6.97 10.25
C LEU A 120 -7.16 -6.22 11.56
N ILE A 121 -8.24 -6.15 12.33
CA ILE A 121 -8.18 -5.67 13.70
C ILE A 121 -7.19 -6.55 14.48
N GLY A 122 -6.24 -5.91 15.17
CA GLY A 122 -5.22 -6.62 15.95
C GLY A 122 -3.97 -7.06 15.18
N HIS A 123 -3.92 -6.90 13.84
CA HIS A 123 -2.75 -7.17 13.00
C HIS A 123 -2.18 -8.60 13.17
N GLU A 124 -3.07 -9.60 13.16
CA GLU A 124 -2.70 -10.99 13.49
C GLU A 124 -1.69 -11.57 12.49
N ASN A 125 -1.89 -11.34 11.19
CA ASN A 125 -0.97 -11.82 10.17
C ASN A 125 0.44 -11.25 10.37
N GLU A 126 0.55 -9.93 10.55
CA GLU A 126 1.81 -9.24 10.75
C GLU A 126 2.50 -9.69 12.06
N LYS A 127 1.74 -9.89 13.14
CA LYS A 127 2.27 -10.42 14.41
C LYS A 127 2.80 -11.84 14.28
N ASN A 128 2.15 -12.67 13.48
CA ASN A 128 2.65 -14.03 13.20
C ASN A 128 3.94 -13.98 12.37
N MET A 129 4.09 -12.99 11.48
CA MET A 129 5.34 -12.81 10.73
C MET A 129 6.53 -12.41 11.61
N LEU A 130 6.33 -11.76 12.75
CA LEU A 130 7.40 -11.53 13.74
C LEU A 130 8.00 -12.84 14.28
N LYS A 131 7.22 -13.93 14.31
CA LYS A 131 7.70 -15.26 14.70
C LYS A 131 8.42 -15.96 13.54
N VAL A 132 8.00 -15.70 12.32
CA VAL A 132 8.61 -16.25 11.08
C VAL A 132 9.97 -15.60 10.81
N PHE A 133 10.11 -14.32 11.12
CA PHE A 133 11.34 -13.52 10.90
C PHE A 133 11.94 -13.06 12.22
N PRO A 134 12.48 -13.97 13.08
CA PRO A 134 13.02 -13.58 14.39
C PRO A 134 14.24 -12.66 14.28
N GLN A 135 14.95 -12.67 13.14
CA GLN A 135 16.08 -11.80 12.85
C GLN A 135 15.66 -10.35 12.52
N ALA A 136 14.38 -10.11 12.18
CA ALA A 136 13.88 -8.78 11.93
C ALA A 136 13.50 -8.07 13.24
N ASP A 137 13.72 -6.76 13.30
CA ASP A 137 13.29 -5.90 14.42
C ASP A 137 11.84 -5.44 14.28
N GLY A 138 11.26 -5.65 13.09
CA GLY A 138 9.88 -5.35 12.78
C GLY A 138 9.43 -5.95 11.47
N VAL A 139 8.13 -5.87 11.23
CA VAL A 139 7.50 -6.29 9.97
C VAL A 139 6.68 -5.15 9.39
N MET A 140 6.72 -5.05 8.06
CA MET A 140 6.06 -3.97 7.33
C MET A 140 4.99 -4.51 6.39
N HIS A 141 3.84 -3.87 6.42
CA HIS A 141 2.72 -4.05 5.51
C HIS A 141 2.70 -2.89 4.52
N VAL A 142 2.59 -3.18 3.23
CA VAL A 142 2.47 -2.17 2.18
C VAL A 142 1.28 -2.52 1.30
N SER A 143 0.33 -1.59 1.18
CA SER A 143 -0.81 -1.77 0.29
C SER A 143 -1.28 -0.45 -0.32
N ILE A 144 -1.90 -0.58 -1.50
CA ILE A 144 -2.55 0.51 -2.22
C ILE A 144 -4.02 0.17 -2.42
N SER A 145 -4.87 1.15 -2.23
CA SER A 145 -6.30 1.08 -2.55
C SER A 145 -6.77 2.32 -3.30
N PHE A 146 -7.97 2.24 -3.87
CA PHE A 146 -8.58 3.33 -4.62
C PHE A 146 -9.98 3.63 -4.13
N LYS A 147 -10.36 4.91 -4.18
CA LYS A 147 -11.72 5.40 -3.90
C LYS A 147 -12.13 6.42 -4.95
N LEU A 148 -13.36 6.35 -5.44
CA LEU A 148 -13.96 7.45 -6.19
C LEU A 148 -14.47 8.52 -5.23
N VAL A 149 -14.14 9.78 -5.53
CA VAL A 149 -14.58 10.93 -4.74
C VAL A 149 -15.30 11.94 -5.61
N LYS A 150 -16.47 12.37 -5.15
CA LYS A 150 -17.28 13.36 -5.85
C LYS A 150 -16.72 14.77 -5.62
N ILE A 151 -16.64 15.56 -6.70
CA ILE A 151 -16.27 16.97 -6.67
C ILE A 151 -17.38 17.75 -7.34
N GLY A 152 -18.00 18.67 -6.62
CA GLY A 152 -19.13 19.48 -7.08
C GLY A 152 -20.29 19.44 -6.10
N TYR A 153 -21.35 20.19 -6.45
CA TYR A 153 -22.53 20.35 -5.61
C TYR A 153 -23.80 19.87 -6.34
N GLY A 154 -24.72 19.28 -5.57
CA GLY A 154 -25.99 18.76 -6.14
C GLY A 154 -25.79 17.54 -7.03
N GLY A 155 -26.65 17.40 -8.07
CA GLY A 155 -26.58 16.33 -9.07
C GLY A 155 -25.55 16.58 -10.19
N MET A 156 -24.93 17.74 -10.22
CA MET A 156 -23.89 18.11 -11.18
C MET A 156 -22.53 18.04 -10.52
N GLY A 157 -21.56 17.47 -11.22
CA GLY A 157 -20.19 17.33 -10.70
C GLY A 157 -19.37 16.37 -11.54
N VAL A 158 -18.14 16.25 -11.13
CA VAL A 158 -17.20 15.28 -11.67
C VAL A 158 -16.70 14.38 -10.55
N VAL A 159 -16.15 13.25 -10.93
CA VAL A 159 -15.56 12.30 -9.99
C VAL A 159 -14.08 12.19 -10.27
N LYS A 160 -13.27 12.17 -9.22
CA LYS A 160 -11.85 11.86 -9.26
C LYS A 160 -11.57 10.50 -8.64
N MET A 161 -10.50 9.87 -9.10
CA MET A 161 -9.91 8.75 -8.40
C MET A 161 -8.99 9.28 -7.30
N ARG A 162 -9.06 8.67 -6.11
CA ARG A 162 -8.12 8.86 -5.02
C ARG A 162 -7.36 7.56 -4.82
N ALA A 163 -6.04 7.59 -4.95
CA ALA A 163 -5.16 6.52 -4.53
C ALA A 163 -4.79 6.73 -3.06
N ILE A 164 -4.77 5.66 -2.29
CA ILE A 164 -4.50 5.66 -0.85
C ILE A 164 -3.42 4.62 -0.61
N SER A 165 -2.29 5.03 -0.01
CA SER A 165 -1.26 4.12 0.49
C SER A 165 -1.50 3.80 1.95
N ASN A 166 -1.24 2.56 2.34
CA ASN A 166 -1.10 2.16 3.73
C ASN A 166 0.27 1.48 3.89
N ILE A 167 1.19 2.15 4.59
CA ILE A 167 2.51 1.63 4.90
C ILE A 167 2.61 1.57 6.42
N MET A 168 2.45 0.38 6.97
CA MET A 168 2.41 0.14 8.41
C MET A 168 3.61 -0.66 8.86
N LEU A 169 4.25 -0.24 9.96
CA LEU A 169 5.34 -0.95 10.61
C LEU A 169 4.95 -1.36 12.03
N LEU A 170 5.13 -2.64 12.33
CA LEU A 170 5.08 -3.17 13.70
C LEU A 170 6.49 -3.51 14.17
N ASN A 171 6.80 -3.22 15.45
CA ASN A 171 8.04 -3.64 16.10
C ASN A 171 7.98 -5.09 16.59
N LYS A 172 9.09 -5.62 17.14
CA LYS A 172 9.17 -7.00 17.71
C LYS A 172 8.10 -7.32 18.75
N LYS A 173 7.55 -6.30 19.43
CA LYS A 173 6.48 -6.48 20.42
C LYS A 173 5.09 -6.54 19.77
N GLY A 174 4.98 -6.34 18.44
CA GLY A 174 3.72 -6.23 17.72
C GLY A 174 3.02 -4.89 17.94
N GLU A 175 3.75 -3.88 18.40
CA GLU A 175 3.23 -2.53 18.56
C GLU A 175 3.45 -1.73 17.28
N LYS A 176 2.48 -0.87 16.95
CA LYS A 176 2.56 -0.01 15.77
C LYS A 176 3.59 1.09 15.98
N VAL A 177 4.63 1.08 15.16
CA VAL A 177 5.66 2.12 15.13
C VAL A 177 5.17 3.33 14.37
N PHE A 178 4.67 3.09 13.15
CA PHE A 178 3.97 4.09 12.34
C PHE A 178 2.92 3.45 11.42
N ASN A 179 2.05 4.29 10.93
CA ASN A 179 1.18 4.03 9.80
C ASN A 179 1.20 5.28 8.92
N ILE A 180 1.65 5.13 7.69
CA ILE A 180 1.65 6.18 6.68
C ILE A 180 0.44 5.92 5.81
N ASP A 181 -0.64 6.65 6.09
CA ASP A 181 -1.86 6.69 5.30
C ASP A 181 -1.87 8.01 4.53
N GLU A 182 -1.33 7.98 3.32
CA GLU A 182 -1.30 9.14 2.43
C GLU A 182 -2.20 8.91 1.24
N ASP A 183 -2.81 9.99 0.76
CA ASP A 183 -3.66 9.93 -0.41
C ASP A 183 -3.39 11.03 -1.42
N ALA A 184 -3.70 10.74 -2.69
CA ALA A 184 -3.69 11.72 -3.76
C ALA A 184 -4.80 11.48 -4.77
N SER A 185 -5.33 12.57 -5.31
CA SER A 185 -6.38 12.51 -6.32
C SER A 185 -5.82 12.58 -7.73
N SER A 186 -6.50 11.91 -8.67
CA SER A 186 -6.20 11.99 -10.10
C SER A 186 -6.36 13.42 -10.65
N LYS A 187 -5.58 13.75 -11.68
CA LYS A 187 -5.80 14.96 -12.49
C LYS A 187 -7.00 14.76 -13.41
N SER A 188 -7.14 13.58 -13.98
CA SER A 188 -8.28 13.17 -14.81
C SER A 188 -9.55 12.99 -13.98
N VAL A 189 -10.68 13.18 -14.64
CA VAL A 189 -12.03 13.09 -14.05
C VAL A 189 -12.94 12.25 -14.92
N THR A 190 -14.00 11.69 -14.32
CA THR A 190 -15.13 11.12 -15.05
C THR A 190 -16.41 11.89 -14.71
N PRO A 191 -17.34 12.07 -15.67
CA PRO A 191 -18.59 12.75 -15.41
C PRO A 191 -19.54 11.90 -14.56
N LEU A 192 -20.49 12.59 -13.90
CA LEU A 192 -21.68 11.99 -13.32
C LEU A 192 -22.83 12.09 -14.33
N VAL A 193 -23.50 10.98 -14.58
CA VAL A 193 -24.73 10.91 -15.40
C VAL A 193 -25.85 10.43 -14.47
N GLY A 194 -26.82 11.29 -14.22
CA GLY A 194 -27.89 10.98 -13.26
C GLY A 194 -27.39 10.72 -11.83
N GLY A 195 -26.25 11.30 -11.44
CA GLY A 195 -25.64 11.10 -10.13
C GLY A 195 -24.71 9.86 -10.04
N ILE A 196 -24.60 9.07 -11.11
CA ILE A 196 -23.77 7.85 -11.19
C ILE A 196 -22.52 8.15 -12.01
N PRO A 197 -21.30 7.76 -11.54
CA PRO A 197 -20.09 7.94 -12.31
C PRO A 197 -20.06 7.02 -13.53
N VAL A 198 -19.49 7.50 -14.63
CA VAL A 198 -19.22 6.64 -15.79
C VAL A 198 -18.04 5.73 -15.46
N ILE A 199 -18.33 4.45 -15.25
CA ILE A 199 -17.37 3.42 -14.83
C ILE A 199 -17.10 2.48 -16.01
N THR A 200 -16.00 2.72 -16.72
CA THR A 200 -15.50 1.86 -17.80
C THR A 200 -13.97 1.73 -17.66
N VAL A 201 -13.37 0.68 -18.23
CA VAL A 201 -11.93 0.44 -18.14
C VAL A 201 -11.13 1.64 -18.66
N ASP A 202 -11.50 2.15 -19.84
CA ASP A 202 -10.83 3.27 -20.52
C ASP A 202 -10.95 4.61 -19.77
N LYS A 203 -11.88 4.74 -18.85
CA LYS A 203 -12.01 5.90 -17.96
C LYS A 203 -11.30 5.68 -16.61
N ILE A 204 -11.53 4.55 -16.00
CA ILE A 204 -11.10 4.31 -14.62
C ILE A 204 -9.60 3.97 -14.52
N LEU A 205 -9.06 3.16 -15.45
CA LEU A 205 -7.65 2.77 -15.41
C LEU A 205 -6.69 3.98 -15.50
N PRO A 206 -6.86 4.94 -16.45
CA PRO A 206 -6.03 6.15 -16.47
C PRO A 206 -6.22 7.05 -15.23
N MET A 207 -7.40 6.98 -14.58
CA MET A 207 -7.60 7.71 -13.33
C MET A 207 -6.84 7.06 -12.17
N CYS A 208 -6.79 5.73 -12.10
CA CYS A 208 -5.96 5.01 -11.12
C CYS A 208 -4.48 5.36 -11.30
N GLU A 209 -3.98 5.30 -12.54
CA GLU A 209 -2.62 5.68 -12.91
C GLU A 209 -2.31 7.12 -12.48
N SER A 210 -3.15 8.08 -12.88
CA SER A 210 -2.96 9.50 -12.52
C SER A 210 -2.98 9.75 -11.02
N ALA A 211 -3.83 9.04 -10.27
CA ALA A 211 -3.92 9.16 -8.81
C ALA A 211 -2.68 8.57 -8.13
N LEU A 212 -2.24 7.39 -8.57
CA LEU A 212 -1.07 6.72 -8.01
C LEU A 212 0.21 7.50 -8.29
N ASN A 213 0.37 8.04 -9.50
CA ASN A 213 1.52 8.89 -9.85
C ASN A 213 1.59 10.15 -8.97
N ASN A 214 0.45 10.80 -8.71
CA ASN A 214 0.41 11.92 -7.79
C ASN A 214 0.74 11.49 -6.35
N LEU A 215 0.25 10.34 -5.90
CA LEU A 215 0.57 9.78 -4.59
C LEU A 215 2.07 9.49 -4.44
N MET A 216 2.69 8.89 -5.45
CA MET A 216 4.14 8.63 -5.46
C MET A 216 4.97 9.91 -5.33
N VAL A 217 4.55 11.00 -5.99
CA VAL A 217 5.20 12.32 -5.85
C VAL A 217 5.09 12.85 -4.42
N TYR A 218 3.92 12.70 -3.77
CA TYR A 218 3.74 13.13 -2.37
C TYR A 218 4.56 12.29 -1.40
N LEU A 219 4.54 10.96 -1.55
CA LEU A 219 5.35 10.06 -0.72
C LEU A 219 6.84 10.39 -0.86
N GLN A 220 7.35 10.60 -2.07
CA GLN A 220 8.75 10.98 -2.29
C GLN A 220 9.14 12.26 -1.56
N LYS A 221 8.25 13.24 -1.52
CA LYS A 221 8.51 14.54 -0.88
C LYS A 221 8.46 14.47 0.64
N ASP A 222 7.52 13.72 1.19
CA ASP A 222 7.20 13.78 2.62
C ASP A 222 7.68 12.54 3.42
N MET A 223 8.20 11.49 2.75
CA MET A 223 8.60 10.23 3.39
C MET A 223 9.58 10.45 4.55
N ALA A 224 10.65 11.19 4.33
CA ALA A 224 11.65 11.48 5.37
C ALA A 224 11.03 12.16 6.62
N LYS A 225 10.06 13.06 6.41
CA LYS A 225 9.34 13.75 7.49
C LYS A 225 8.42 12.81 8.26
N MET A 226 7.73 11.91 7.55
CA MET A 226 6.82 10.92 8.12
C MET A 226 7.60 9.93 8.98
N VAL A 227 8.70 9.43 8.45
CA VAL A 227 9.57 8.46 9.11
C VAL A 227 10.26 9.07 10.33
N LYS A 228 10.71 10.33 10.26
CA LYS A 228 11.36 11.01 11.38
C LYS A 228 10.49 11.09 12.64
N LYS A 229 9.17 11.15 12.49
CA LYS A 229 8.25 11.15 13.62
C LYS A 229 8.16 9.80 14.33
N SER A 230 8.64 8.72 13.73
CA SER A 230 8.49 7.34 14.18
C SER A 230 9.77 6.72 14.74
N ASN A 231 10.93 7.40 14.63
CA ASN A 231 12.26 6.87 14.98
C ASN A 231 12.44 6.41 16.43
N ALA A 232 11.51 6.69 17.33
CA ALA A 232 11.67 6.40 18.75
C ALA A 232 11.14 5.01 19.20
N LYS A 233 10.54 4.20 18.30
CA LYS A 233 9.75 3.02 18.71
C LYS A 233 10.20 1.67 18.13
N LEU A 234 11.18 1.65 17.21
CA LEU A 234 11.67 0.39 16.63
C LEU A 234 12.76 -0.25 17.47
#